data_c586b4555b5bd31136f5703004ce5d70
#
_entry.id   c586b4555b5bd31136f5703004ce5d70
#
_cell.length_a   1.000
_cell.length_b   1.000
_cell.length_c   1.000
_cell.angle_alpha   90.00
_cell.angle_beta   90.00
_cell.angle_gamma   90.00
#
_symmetry.space_group_name_H-M   'P 1'
#
loop_
_entity.id
_entity.type
_entity.pdbx_description
1 polymer ?
#
loop_
_entity_poly.entity_id
_entity_poly.type
_entity_poly.pdbx_seq_one_letter_code
_entity_poly.pdbx_strand_id
1 'polypeptide(L)'
;MRKLVYIGTLALIVICLYACNDKKHINDAVVECVDTIEVSTIKVCDSLSYVAGAEVCNITAQVEFVYPKFYLSNEKTNELQGLYTMSVLDIQADSISLATAFPMFVEYLMNSYKEVNSLYDVENFEGDYELAKTCDVDVIITICYNRGSLLSVCKKESVMINGASPQVRHIYSTYNLAEMKRVTFAELVGEDNVVSVIELLKAKLRSDRNVKSDEELVDMGFYNIDNFGGNDNFYVTSDSVVWNYLPRELSVFEDVKISLSREDIGL
;
A
#
# COMPACT_ATOMS: atom_id res chain seq x y z
N MET A 1 -5.02 30.07 -45.77
CA MET A 1 -5.34 28.74 -45.24
C MET A 1 -4.43 28.38 -44.06
N ARG A 2 -4.47 29.11 -42.94
CA ARG A 2 -3.63 28.84 -41.75
C ARG A 2 -4.31 29.16 -40.41
N LYS A 3 -5.65 29.11 -40.32
CA LYS A 3 -6.40 29.41 -39.11
C LYS A 3 -7.36 28.31 -38.62
N LEU A 4 -7.27 27.09 -39.16
CA LEU A 4 -8.19 25.97 -38.82
C LEU A 4 -7.56 24.83 -38.03
N VAL A 5 -6.27 24.92 -37.67
CA VAL A 5 -5.55 23.83 -36.98
C VAL A 5 -5.52 24.04 -35.45
N TYR A 6 -5.82 25.23 -34.95
CA TYR A 6 -5.76 25.52 -33.49
C TYR A 6 -7.03 25.25 -32.70
N ILE A 7 -8.15 24.96 -33.33
CA ILE A 7 -9.43 24.70 -32.65
C ILE A 7 -9.59 23.20 -32.32
N GLY A 8 -8.90 22.32 -33.06
CA GLY A 8 -8.98 20.87 -32.85
C GLY A 8 -8.24 20.36 -31.62
N THR A 9 -7.16 21.00 -31.19
CA THR A 9 -6.33 20.57 -30.06
C THR A 9 -6.87 21.01 -28.70
N LEU A 10 -7.66 22.05 -28.62
CA LEU A 10 -8.29 22.51 -27.38
C LEU A 10 -9.53 21.66 -27.01
N ALA A 11 -10.23 21.11 -28.01
CA ALA A 11 -11.42 20.29 -27.80
C ALA A 11 -11.07 18.87 -27.27
N LEU A 12 -9.88 18.34 -27.58
CA LEU A 12 -9.45 17.02 -27.11
C LEU A 12 -9.03 17.01 -25.63
N ILE A 13 -8.55 18.14 -25.12
CA ILE A 13 -8.15 18.25 -23.70
C ILE A 13 -9.37 18.37 -22.77
N VAL A 14 -10.48 18.92 -23.27
CA VAL A 14 -11.72 19.06 -22.47
C VAL A 14 -12.52 17.75 -22.40
N ILE A 15 -12.40 16.87 -23.41
CA ILE A 15 -13.13 15.57 -23.43
C ILE A 15 -12.51 14.55 -22.48
N CYS A 16 -11.20 14.62 -22.20
CA CYS A 16 -10.56 13.74 -21.21
C CYS A 16 -10.90 14.08 -19.75
N LEU A 17 -11.47 15.27 -19.49
CA LEU A 17 -11.88 15.69 -18.14
C LEU A 17 -13.34 15.28 -17.79
N TYR A 18 -14.12 14.79 -18.75
CA TYR A 18 -15.53 14.42 -18.54
C TYR A 18 -15.81 12.91 -18.51
N ALA A 19 -14.80 12.06 -18.73
CA ALA A 19 -14.98 10.61 -18.82
C ALA A 19 -14.72 9.86 -17.50
N CYS A 20 -14.43 10.54 -16.40
CA CYS A 20 -14.24 9.93 -15.08
C CYS A 20 -15.28 10.43 -14.08
N ASN A 21 -16.57 10.18 -14.35
CA ASN A 21 -17.63 10.46 -13.38
C ASN A 21 -18.50 9.22 -13.15
N ASP A 22 -17.89 8.10 -12.85
CA ASP A 22 -18.59 6.98 -12.19
C ASP A 22 -18.20 6.97 -10.71
N LYS A 23 -19.07 7.62 -9.93
CA LYS A 23 -19.03 7.60 -8.46
C LYS A 23 -19.32 6.17 -7.98
N LYS A 24 -18.27 5.37 -7.80
CA LYS A 24 -18.28 4.33 -6.78
C LYS A 24 -17.56 4.88 -5.56
N HIS A 25 -18.28 4.94 -4.46
CA HIS A 25 -17.77 5.32 -3.15
C HIS A 25 -16.62 4.39 -2.75
N ILE A 26 -15.41 4.84 -3.02
CA ILE A 26 -14.22 4.41 -2.32
C ILE A 26 -14.04 5.51 -1.27
N ASN A 27 -14.19 5.17 0.00
CA ASN A 27 -13.70 6.00 1.10
C ASN A 27 -12.18 5.93 1.09
N ASP A 28 -11.58 6.53 0.09
CA ASP A 28 -10.15 6.75 0.05
C ASP A 28 -9.85 7.94 0.95
N ALA A 29 -8.86 7.78 1.81
CA ALA A 29 -8.36 8.83 2.66
C ALA A 29 -8.16 10.10 1.82
N VAL A 30 -8.81 11.18 2.22
CA VAL A 30 -8.69 12.49 1.57
C VAL A 30 -7.23 12.87 1.62
N VAL A 31 -6.58 12.97 0.45
CA VAL A 31 -5.20 13.44 0.33
C VAL A 31 -5.17 14.91 0.73
N GLU A 32 -4.87 15.20 1.98
CA GLU A 32 -4.52 16.54 2.43
C GLU A 32 -3.06 16.82 2.05
N CYS A 33 -2.83 17.14 0.78
CA CYS A 33 -1.54 17.66 0.34
C CYS A 33 -1.35 19.10 0.81
N VAL A 34 -0.48 19.31 1.78
CA VAL A 34 0.06 20.64 2.10
C VAL A 34 1.58 20.64 1.93
N ASP A 35 1.99 21.11 0.77
CA ASP A 35 3.17 21.91 0.36
C ASP A 35 4.60 21.56 0.85
N THR A 36 4.92 20.36 1.32
CA THR A 36 6.32 20.06 1.64
C THR A 36 7.06 19.29 0.55
N ILE A 37 6.35 18.52 -0.27
CA ILE A 37 6.94 17.65 -1.29
C ILE A 37 6.23 17.86 -2.63
N GLU A 38 6.99 18.17 -3.68
CA GLU A 38 6.50 18.08 -5.06
C GLU A 38 6.50 16.60 -5.47
N VAL A 39 5.39 16.12 -6.00
CA VAL A 39 5.22 14.72 -6.40
C VAL A 39 5.07 14.55 -7.91
N SER A 40 5.36 13.36 -8.39
CA SER A 40 5.10 12.92 -9.75
C SER A 40 4.55 11.50 -9.74
N THR A 41 3.96 11.08 -10.87
CA THR A 41 3.35 9.75 -11.01
C THR A 41 3.96 9.02 -12.20
N ILE A 42 4.28 7.75 -12.00
CA ILE A 42 4.67 6.80 -13.05
C ILE A 42 3.60 5.72 -13.10
N LYS A 43 3.20 5.34 -14.33
CA LYS A 43 2.31 4.20 -14.59
C LYS A 43 2.98 3.25 -15.54
N VAL A 44 2.97 1.97 -15.19
CA VAL A 44 3.48 0.88 -16.03
C VAL A 44 2.44 -0.22 -16.08
N CYS A 45 2.28 -0.79 -17.27
CA CYS A 45 1.56 -2.04 -17.46
C CYS A 45 2.52 -2.98 -18.20
N ASP A 46 2.79 -4.14 -17.64
CA ASP A 46 3.67 -5.15 -18.21
C ASP A 46 3.06 -6.54 -18.05
N SER A 47 3.55 -7.50 -18.84
CA SER A 47 3.05 -8.87 -18.82
C SER A 47 4.15 -9.89 -19.03
N LEU A 48 4.04 -11.01 -18.34
CA LEU A 48 4.94 -12.16 -18.43
C LEU A 48 4.13 -13.40 -18.80
N SER A 49 4.53 -14.06 -19.91
CA SER A 49 4.00 -15.38 -20.26
C SER A 49 5.07 -16.44 -20.03
N TYR A 50 4.70 -17.57 -19.45
CA TYR A 50 5.60 -18.70 -19.20
C TYR A 50 4.83 -20.02 -19.27
N VAL A 51 5.57 -21.13 -19.34
CA VAL A 51 4.99 -22.48 -19.36
C VAL A 51 5.20 -23.12 -17.99
N ALA A 52 4.13 -23.63 -17.42
CA ALA A 52 4.14 -24.44 -16.20
C ALA A 52 3.48 -25.81 -16.54
N GLY A 53 4.25 -26.89 -16.47
CA GLY A 53 3.80 -28.20 -16.97
C GLY A 53 3.43 -28.16 -18.45
N ALA A 54 2.18 -28.47 -18.77
CA ALA A 54 1.63 -28.42 -20.14
C ALA A 54 0.85 -27.14 -20.44
N GLU A 55 0.72 -26.23 -19.47
CA GLU A 55 -0.14 -25.04 -19.55
C GLU A 55 0.67 -23.76 -19.80
N VAL A 56 0.08 -22.84 -20.55
CA VAL A 56 0.58 -21.48 -20.69
C VAL A 56 -0.04 -20.59 -19.62
N CYS A 57 0.79 -19.98 -18.80
CA CYS A 57 0.39 -19.09 -17.73
C CYS A 57 0.76 -17.64 -18.09
N ASN A 58 -0.08 -16.70 -17.68
CA ASN A 58 0.11 -15.28 -17.95
C ASN A 58 -0.02 -14.48 -16.64
N ILE A 59 0.92 -13.57 -16.44
CA ILE A 59 0.87 -12.60 -15.35
C ILE A 59 0.80 -11.21 -15.97
N THR A 60 -0.14 -10.39 -15.53
CA THR A 60 -0.23 -8.97 -15.90
C THR A 60 -0.02 -8.13 -14.65
N ALA A 61 0.91 -7.18 -14.70
CA ALA A 61 1.16 -6.23 -13.63
C ALA A 61 0.82 -4.81 -14.08
N GLN A 62 -0.06 -4.14 -13.33
CA GLN A 62 -0.33 -2.71 -13.50
C GLN A 62 0.15 -2.00 -12.24
N VAL A 63 1.05 -1.03 -12.41
CA VAL A 63 1.63 -0.30 -11.28
C VAL A 63 1.46 1.19 -11.51
N GLU A 64 0.80 1.85 -10.56
CA GLU A 64 0.74 3.30 -10.46
C GLU A 64 1.52 3.74 -9.23
N PHE A 65 2.53 4.58 -9.43
CA PHE A 65 3.46 4.98 -8.40
C PHE A 65 3.55 6.50 -8.28
N VAL A 66 3.04 7.06 -7.18
CA VAL A 66 3.23 8.46 -6.79
C VAL A 66 4.51 8.55 -5.96
N TYR A 67 5.45 9.38 -6.36
CA TYR A 67 6.75 9.50 -5.72
C TYR A 67 7.19 10.96 -5.54
N PRO A 68 8.11 11.23 -4.58
CA PRO A 68 8.71 12.54 -4.41
C PRO A 68 9.55 12.92 -5.64
N LYS A 69 9.15 14.01 -6.32
CA LYS A 69 9.88 14.60 -7.44
C LYS A 69 10.89 15.62 -6.95
N PHE A 70 10.52 16.40 -5.94
CA PHE A 70 11.40 17.37 -5.32
C PHE A 70 11.03 17.58 -3.84
N TYR A 71 12.04 17.67 -2.98
CA TYR A 71 11.93 18.00 -1.57
C TYR A 71 13.14 18.81 -1.11
N LEU A 72 12.94 20.08 -0.73
CA LEU A 72 13.93 21.04 -0.21
C LEU A 72 15.17 21.28 -1.10
N SER A 73 15.85 20.22 -1.50
CA SER A 73 17.05 20.24 -2.35
C SER A 73 17.18 18.95 -3.14
N ASN A 74 18.06 18.92 -4.15
CA ASN A 74 18.35 17.68 -4.90
C ASN A 74 18.92 16.58 -3.99
N GLU A 75 19.76 16.92 -3.02
CA GLU A 75 20.32 15.96 -2.06
C GLU A 75 19.22 15.32 -1.22
N LYS A 76 18.35 16.14 -0.61
CA LYS A 76 17.21 15.66 0.19
C LYS A 76 16.20 14.89 -0.64
N THR A 77 15.99 15.27 -1.89
CA THR A 77 15.17 14.52 -2.83
C THR A 77 15.73 13.13 -3.08
N ASN A 78 17.03 13.01 -3.35
CA ASN A 78 17.69 11.73 -3.58
C ASN A 78 17.65 10.84 -2.32
N GLU A 79 17.86 11.41 -1.15
CA GLU A 79 17.76 10.72 0.13
C GLU A 79 16.33 10.16 0.35
N LEU A 80 15.29 10.98 0.11
CA LEU A 80 13.90 10.57 0.23
C LEU A 80 13.52 9.51 -0.83
N GLN A 81 13.99 9.66 -2.07
CA GLN A 81 13.78 8.63 -3.10
C GLN A 81 14.48 7.32 -2.76
N GLY A 82 15.64 7.37 -2.11
CA GLY A 82 16.32 6.18 -1.57
C GLY A 82 15.50 5.47 -0.51
N LEU A 83 14.88 6.19 0.43
CA LEU A 83 13.94 5.62 1.40
C LEU A 83 12.75 4.94 0.73
N TYR A 84 12.18 5.57 -0.31
CA TYR A 84 11.10 4.97 -1.09
C TYR A 84 11.54 3.67 -1.76
N THR A 85 12.73 3.66 -2.37
CA THR A 85 13.27 2.46 -3.03
C THR A 85 13.39 1.29 -2.05
N MET A 86 13.93 1.53 -0.88
CA MET A 86 14.14 0.48 0.13
C MET A 86 12.85 0.02 0.79
N SER A 87 11.96 0.93 1.17
CA SER A 87 10.86 0.61 2.08
C SER A 87 9.49 0.48 1.40
N VAL A 88 9.28 1.11 0.24
CA VAL A 88 8.02 1.02 -0.52
C VAL A 88 8.13 -0.01 -1.63
N LEU A 89 9.27 -0.01 -2.36
CA LEU A 89 9.52 -0.97 -3.43
C LEU A 89 10.21 -2.25 -2.93
N ASP A 90 10.67 -2.28 -1.67
CA ASP A 90 11.40 -3.42 -1.06
C ASP A 90 12.66 -3.82 -1.84
N ILE A 91 13.35 -2.84 -2.42
CA ILE A 91 14.58 -3.06 -3.17
C ILE A 91 15.78 -2.70 -2.29
N GLN A 92 16.50 -3.72 -1.84
CA GLN A 92 17.70 -3.61 -1.04
C GLN A 92 18.92 -3.35 -1.95
N ALA A 93 19.14 -2.09 -2.32
CA ALA A 93 20.30 -1.73 -3.12
C ALA A 93 20.79 -0.33 -2.76
N ASP A 94 22.05 -0.24 -2.36
CA ASP A 94 22.72 1.02 -2.09
C ASP A 94 22.82 1.86 -3.39
N SER A 95 22.35 3.10 -3.34
CA SER A 95 22.56 4.09 -4.39
C SER A 95 21.89 3.82 -5.75
N ILE A 96 20.82 3.05 -5.77
CA ILE A 96 19.99 2.86 -6.99
C ILE A 96 19.06 4.07 -7.16
N SER A 97 18.99 4.62 -8.37
CA SER A 97 18.01 5.66 -8.68
C SER A 97 16.59 5.08 -8.75
N LEU A 98 15.59 5.88 -8.42
CA LEU A 98 14.19 5.46 -8.52
C LEU A 98 13.82 5.04 -9.97
N ALA A 99 14.39 5.70 -10.97
CA ALA A 99 14.19 5.35 -12.39
C ALA A 99 14.69 3.94 -12.74
N THR A 100 15.70 3.44 -12.02
CA THR A 100 16.22 2.07 -12.17
C THR A 100 15.45 1.10 -11.27
N ALA A 101 15.13 1.50 -10.06
CA ALA A 101 14.46 0.65 -9.08
C ALA A 101 13.02 0.29 -9.50
N PHE A 102 12.31 1.21 -10.13
CA PHE A 102 10.91 0.99 -10.47
C PHE A 102 10.69 -0.13 -11.51
N PRO A 103 11.43 -0.21 -12.64
CA PRO A 103 11.36 -1.37 -13.53
C PRO A 103 11.74 -2.68 -12.84
N MET A 104 12.76 -2.67 -11.96
CA MET A 104 13.15 -3.86 -11.19
C MET A 104 12.03 -4.33 -10.26
N PHE A 105 11.31 -3.40 -9.65
CA PHE A 105 10.15 -3.72 -8.82
C PHE A 105 9.05 -4.43 -9.63
N VAL A 106 8.72 -3.92 -10.82
CA VAL A 106 7.70 -4.53 -11.70
C VAL A 106 8.12 -5.94 -12.12
N GLU A 107 9.38 -6.11 -12.51
CA GLU A 107 9.95 -7.41 -12.86
C GLU A 107 9.94 -8.37 -11.67
N TYR A 108 10.39 -7.92 -10.50
CA TYR A 108 10.37 -8.71 -9.26
C TYR A 108 8.93 -9.14 -8.90
N LEU A 109 7.98 -8.23 -9.01
CA LEU A 109 6.56 -8.51 -8.73
C LEU A 109 6.04 -9.65 -9.61
N MET A 110 6.27 -9.60 -10.92
CA MET A 110 5.85 -10.67 -11.85
C MET A 110 6.57 -11.99 -11.58
N ASN A 111 7.88 -11.94 -11.32
CA ASN A 111 8.67 -13.15 -11.07
C ASN A 111 8.27 -13.82 -9.74
N SER A 112 7.92 -13.07 -8.70
CA SER A 112 7.47 -13.65 -7.43
C SER A 112 6.20 -14.49 -7.59
N TYR A 113 5.24 -14.04 -8.39
CA TYR A 113 4.03 -14.82 -8.70
C TYR A 113 4.32 -16.03 -9.60
N LYS A 114 5.26 -15.90 -10.54
CA LYS A 114 5.73 -17.04 -11.35
C LYS A 114 6.39 -18.12 -10.47
N GLU A 115 7.24 -17.72 -9.52
CA GLU A 115 7.91 -18.66 -8.61
C GLU A 115 6.90 -19.39 -7.73
N VAL A 116 5.94 -18.69 -7.15
CA VAL A 116 4.86 -19.31 -6.36
C VAL A 116 4.12 -20.35 -7.21
N ASN A 117 3.78 -20.02 -8.46
CA ASN A 117 3.07 -20.92 -9.34
C ASN A 117 3.92 -22.15 -9.74
N SER A 118 5.23 -21.97 -9.89
CA SER A 118 6.16 -23.07 -10.23
C SER A 118 6.35 -24.08 -9.07
N LEU A 119 6.12 -23.67 -7.83
CA LEU A 119 6.14 -24.57 -6.68
C LEU A 119 5.00 -25.60 -6.70
N TYR A 120 3.89 -25.28 -7.38
CA TYR A 120 2.74 -26.18 -7.56
C TYR A 120 2.87 -27.14 -8.74
N ASP A 121 3.89 -26.96 -9.61
CA ASP A 121 4.17 -27.82 -10.77
C ASP A 121 4.96 -29.10 -10.40
N VAL A 122 5.27 -29.30 -9.11
CA VAL A 122 5.96 -30.51 -8.65
C VAL A 122 4.95 -31.66 -8.57
N GLU A 123 5.19 -32.74 -9.32
CA GLU A 123 4.36 -33.95 -9.50
C GLU A 123 3.90 -34.67 -8.22
N ASN A 124 4.15 -34.11 -7.04
CA ASN A 124 3.88 -34.70 -5.72
C ASN A 124 2.94 -33.90 -4.83
N PHE A 125 2.23 -32.90 -5.36
CA PHE A 125 1.28 -32.16 -4.55
C PHE A 125 -0.06 -32.90 -4.55
N GLU A 126 -0.32 -33.71 -3.52
CA GLU A 126 -1.62 -34.32 -3.25
C GLU A 126 -2.58 -33.25 -2.68
N GLY A 127 -3.15 -32.41 -3.53
CA GLY A 127 -4.14 -31.42 -3.15
C GLY A 127 -4.84 -30.83 -4.37
N ASP A 128 -6.10 -30.44 -4.22
CA ASP A 128 -6.92 -29.78 -5.24
C ASP A 128 -6.45 -28.33 -5.48
N TYR A 129 -5.17 -28.13 -5.85
CA TYR A 129 -4.66 -26.82 -6.23
C TYR A 129 -4.78 -26.65 -7.73
N GLU A 130 -5.62 -25.68 -8.12
CA GLU A 130 -5.72 -25.28 -9.50
C GLU A 130 -4.55 -24.35 -9.86
N LEU A 131 -3.81 -24.71 -10.93
CA LEU A 131 -2.71 -23.90 -11.44
C LEU A 131 -3.22 -22.48 -11.77
N ALA A 132 -2.51 -21.44 -11.31
CA ALA A 132 -2.83 -20.06 -11.64
C ALA A 132 -2.47 -19.77 -13.11
N LYS A 133 -3.41 -20.01 -14.04
CA LYS A 133 -3.23 -19.76 -15.48
C LYS A 133 -3.20 -18.27 -15.79
N THR A 134 -3.93 -17.47 -15.03
CA THR A 134 -3.91 -16.01 -15.11
C THR A 134 -3.71 -15.41 -13.74
N CYS A 135 -2.88 -14.38 -13.66
CA CYS A 135 -2.67 -13.59 -12.46
C CYS A 135 -2.62 -12.12 -12.85
N ASP A 136 -3.60 -11.34 -12.40
CA ASP A 136 -3.63 -9.90 -12.59
C ASP A 136 -3.26 -9.23 -11.27
N VAL A 137 -2.22 -8.39 -11.31
CA VAL A 137 -1.66 -7.70 -10.14
C VAL A 137 -1.75 -6.20 -10.37
N ASP A 138 -2.55 -5.52 -9.56
CA ASP A 138 -2.65 -4.06 -9.53
C ASP A 138 -1.96 -3.52 -8.27
N VAL A 139 -0.97 -2.66 -8.45
CA VAL A 139 -0.31 -1.96 -7.34
C VAL A 139 -0.49 -0.45 -7.51
N ILE A 140 -1.06 0.18 -6.49
CA ILE A 140 -1.23 1.63 -6.45
C ILE A 140 -0.49 2.14 -5.21
N ILE A 141 0.52 2.99 -5.44
CA ILE A 141 1.30 3.63 -4.39
C ILE A 141 0.96 5.11 -4.36
N THR A 142 0.42 5.58 -3.23
CA THR A 142 -0.03 6.96 -3.06
C THR A 142 0.51 7.56 -1.77
N ILE A 143 0.63 8.89 -1.74
CA ILE A 143 0.89 9.64 -0.52
C ILE A 143 -0.46 9.95 0.13
N CYS A 144 -0.69 9.47 1.35
CA CYS A 144 -1.94 9.68 2.08
C CYS A 144 -1.83 10.77 3.17
N TYR A 145 -0.61 11.19 3.53
CA TYR A 145 -0.37 12.32 4.41
C TYR A 145 0.98 12.97 4.10
N ASN A 146 1.03 14.31 4.04
CA ASN A 146 2.25 15.09 3.79
C ASN A 146 2.11 16.44 4.47
N ARG A 147 2.44 16.52 5.77
CA ARG A 147 2.34 17.76 6.54
C ARG A 147 3.43 17.80 7.63
N GLY A 148 4.11 18.96 7.73
CA GLY A 148 5.21 19.14 8.67
C GLY A 148 6.37 18.20 8.36
N SER A 149 6.83 17.48 9.35
CA SER A 149 7.92 16.49 9.20
C SER A 149 7.42 15.07 8.93
N LEU A 150 6.11 14.84 8.78
CA LEU A 150 5.57 13.51 8.58
C LEU A 150 5.04 13.30 7.17
N LEU A 151 5.38 12.15 6.61
CA LEU A 151 4.92 11.66 5.32
C LEU A 151 4.38 10.25 5.50
N SER A 152 3.12 10.00 5.15
CA SER A 152 2.56 8.65 5.11
C SER A 152 2.26 8.23 3.68
N VAL A 153 2.62 6.99 3.34
CA VAL A 153 2.46 6.38 2.02
C VAL A 153 1.63 5.13 2.16
N CYS A 154 0.71 4.91 1.23
CA CYS A 154 -0.07 3.69 1.09
C CYS A 154 0.37 2.94 -0.16
N LYS A 155 0.73 1.67 -0.03
CA LYS A 155 0.83 0.70 -1.11
C LYS A 155 -0.41 -0.21 -1.04
N LYS A 156 -1.35 -0.01 -1.97
CA LYS A 156 -2.48 -0.90 -2.18
C LYS A 156 -2.10 -1.92 -3.23
N GLU A 157 -2.22 -3.19 -2.91
CA GLU A 157 -1.97 -4.30 -3.80
C GLU A 157 -3.26 -5.12 -3.95
N SER A 158 -3.65 -5.39 -5.18
CA SER A 158 -4.84 -6.17 -5.54
C SER A 158 -4.41 -7.28 -6.47
N VAL A 159 -4.69 -8.53 -6.10
CA VAL A 159 -4.28 -9.72 -6.84
C VAL A 159 -5.51 -10.54 -7.19
N MET A 160 -5.71 -10.79 -8.47
CA MET A 160 -6.76 -11.62 -9.00
C MET A 160 -6.16 -12.84 -9.71
N ILE A 161 -6.50 -14.04 -9.25
CA ILE A 161 -6.02 -15.32 -9.81
C ILE A 161 -7.18 -16.03 -10.49
N ASN A 162 -6.98 -16.48 -11.73
CA ASN A 162 -7.96 -17.21 -12.55
C ASN A 162 -9.35 -16.53 -12.61
N GLY A 163 -9.38 -15.19 -12.58
CA GLY A 163 -10.63 -14.42 -12.60
C GLY A 163 -11.48 -14.49 -11.31
N ALA A 164 -10.90 -14.99 -10.20
CA ALA A 164 -11.55 -14.99 -8.89
C ALA A 164 -11.68 -13.56 -8.32
N SER A 165 -12.41 -13.42 -7.22
CA SER A 165 -12.48 -12.12 -6.54
C SER A 165 -11.09 -11.66 -6.09
N PRO A 166 -10.69 -10.40 -6.36
CA PRO A 166 -9.37 -9.93 -6.04
C PRO A 166 -9.13 -9.90 -4.53
N GLN A 167 -7.96 -10.35 -4.12
CA GLN A 167 -7.46 -10.15 -2.76
C GLN A 167 -6.78 -8.79 -2.69
N VAL A 168 -7.23 -7.95 -1.78
CA VAL A 168 -6.72 -6.59 -1.61
C VAL A 168 -6.03 -6.47 -0.25
N ARG A 169 -4.84 -5.87 -0.24
CA ARG A 169 -4.14 -5.51 1.00
C ARG A 169 -3.61 -4.09 0.94
N HIS A 170 -3.55 -3.44 2.09
CA HIS A 170 -3.03 -2.09 2.22
C HIS A 170 -1.83 -2.10 3.16
N ILE A 171 -0.70 -1.64 2.66
CA ILE A 171 0.55 -1.52 3.41
C ILE A 171 0.88 -0.05 3.53
N TYR A 172 0.96 0.44 4.77
CA TYR A 172 1.29 1.82 5.07
C TYR A 172 2.71 1.93 5.58
N SER A 173 3.35 3.04 5.27
CA SER A 173 4.65 3.41 5.80
C SER A 173 4.64 4.90 6.13
N THR A 174 5.04 5.24 7.34
CA THR A 174 5.15 6.64 7.77
C THR A 174 6.63 6.98 7.97
N TYR A 175 7.02 8.17 7.52
CA TYR A 175 8.40 8.65 7.53
C TYR A 175 8.51 9.95 8.30
N ASN A 176 9.60 10.10 9.05
CA ASN A 176 10.06 11.37 9.59
C ASN A 176 11.02 12.00 8.58
N LEU A 177 10.58 13.06 7.93
CA LEU A 177 11.36 13.76 6.89
C LEU A 177 12.53 14.56 7.46
N ALA A 178 12.47 14.96 8.73
CA ALA A 178 13.60 15.65 9.38
C ALA A 178 14.77 14.69 9.65
N GLU A 179 14.46 13.44 9.98
CA GLU A 179 15.45 12.40 10.28
C GLU A 179 15.73 11.48 9.09
N MET A 180 14.95 11.62 7.99
CA MET A 180 15.04 10.78 6.80
C MET A 180 14.98 9.29 7.12
N LYS A 181 13.98 8.88 7.92
CA LYS A 181 13.81 7.48 8.31
C LYS A 181 12.34 7.10 8.37
N ARG A 182 12.06 5.80 8.23
CA ARG A 182 10.75 5.24 8.53
C ARG A 182 10.51 5.30 10.04
N VAL A 183 9.28 5.63 10.44
CA VAL A 183 8.86 5.68 11.83
C VAL A 183 8.25 4.33 12.22
N THR A 184 8.75 3.73 13.28
CA THR A 184 8.17 2.53 13.88
C THR A 184 7.05 2.87 14.83
N PHE A 185 6.25 1.86 15.23
CA PHE A 185 5.21 2.03 16.25
C PHE A 185 5.77 2.61 17.56
N ALA A 186 6.86 2.03 18.06
CA ALA A 186 7.48 2.47 19.32
C ALA A 186 8.03 3.89 19.24
N GLU A 187 8.64 4.28 18.12
CA GLU A 187 9.12 5.66 17.90
C GLU A 187 7.96 6.66 17.81
N LEU A 188 6.83 6.25 17.21
CA LEU A 188 5.67 7.12 17.08
C LEU A 188 5.04 7.44 18.43
N VAL A 189 4.80 6.42 19.25
CA VAL A 189 4.08 6.57 20.52
C VAL A 189 5.00 6.84 21.71
N GLY A 190 6.33 6.65 21.54
CA GLY A 190 7.34 6.67 22.60
C GLY A 190 7.42 5.32 23.33
N GLU A 191 8.65 4.86 23.58
CA GLU A 191 8.93 3.55 24.20
C GLU A 191 8.14 3.31 25.51
N ASP A 192 8.04 4.34 26.34
CA ASP A 192 7.35 4.26 27.64
C ASP A 192 5.82 4.14 27.50
N ASN A 193 5.25 4.49 26.35
CA ASN A 193 3.81 4.49 26.10
C ASN A 193 3.33 3.26 25.31
N VAL A 194 4.23 2.42 24.84
CA VAL A 194 3.90 1.26 23.98
C VAL A 194 2.77 0.42 24.59
N VAL A 195 2.89 0.02 25.85
CA VAL A 195 1.89 -0.84 26.51
C VAL A 195 0.55 -0.12 26.64
N SER A 196 0.54 1.14 27.04
CA SER A 196 -0.71 1.90 27.23
C SER A 196 -1.43 2.14 25.90
N VAL A 197 -0.70 2.39 24.81
CA VAL A 197 -1.31 2.58 23.50
C VAL A 197 -1.86 1.27 22.93
N ILE A 198 -1.19 0.13 23.17
CA ILE A 198 -1.73 -1.19 22.82
C ILE A 198 -3.07 -1.45 23.53
N GLU A 199 -3.19 -1.13 24.81
CA GLU A 199 -4.46 -1.26 25.54
C GLU A 199 -5.55 -0.32 25.00
N LEU A 200 -5.20 0.90 24.59
CA LEU A 200 -6.13 1.82 23.92
C LEU A 200 -6.59 1.24 22.55
N LEU A 201 -5.70 0.67 21.77
CA LEU A 201 -6.05 0.01 20.49
C LEU A 201 -7.02 -1.16 20.72
N LYS A 202 -6.78 -2.01 21.75
CA LYS A 202 -7.70 -3.10 22.11
C LYS A 202 -9.07 -2.57 22.54
N ALA A 203 -9.07 -1.57 23.40
CA ALA A 203 -10.31 -0.94 23.87
C ALA A 203 -11.11 -0.32 22.71
N LYS A 204 -10.41 0.32 21.77
CA LYS A 204 -11.01 0.86 20.55
C LYS A 204 -11.60 -0.22 19.67
N LEU A 205 -10.87 -1.32 19.45
CA LEU A 205 -11.36 -2.48 18.67
C LEU A 205 -12.66 -3.03 19.28
N ARG A 206 -12.68 -3.26 20.61
CA ARG A 206 -13.92 -3.69 21.31
C ARG A 206 -15.06 -2.70 21.11
N SER A 207 -14.79 -1.41 21.26
CA SER A 207 -15.80 -0.35 21.06
C SER A 207 -16.34 -0.33 19.64
N ASP A 208 -15.46 -0.42 18.64
CA ASP A 208 -15.86 -0.39 17.22
C ASP A 208 -16.67 -1.63 16.81
N ARG A 209 -16.47 -2.74 17.49
CA ARG A 209 -17.23 -3.99 17.31
C ARG A 209 -18.43 -4.13 18.25
N ASN A 210 -18.63 -3.13 19.13
CA ASN A 210 -19.71 -3.08 20.11
C ASN A 210 -19.75 -4.31 21.03
N VAL A 211 -18.55 -4.74 21.48
CA VAL A 211 -18.34 -5.85 22.43
C VAL A 211 -17.70 -5.37 23.71
N LYS A 212 -17.79 -6.15 24.78
CA LYS A 212 -17.32 -5.76 26.13
C LYS A 212 -16.05 -6.48 26.55
N SER A 213 -15.72 -7.61 25.92
CA SER A 213 -14.57 -8.43 26.31
C SER A 213 -13.80 -8.96 25.10
N ASP A 214 -12.61 -9.47 25.34
CA ASP A 214 -11.75 -10.09 24.33
C ASP A 214 -12.33 -11.43 23.88
N GLU A 215 -13.02 -12.16 24.78
CA GLU A 215 -13.72 -13.41 24.45
C GLU A 215 -14.83 -13.15 23.43
N GLU A 216 -15.58 -12.06 23.55
CA GLU A 216 -16.59 -11.69 22.57
C GLU A 216 -15.97 -11.34 21.21
N LEU A 217 -14.75 -10.76 21.16
CA LEU A 217 -14.01 -10.58 19.90
C LEU A 217 -13.65 -11.92 19.25
N VAL A 218 -13.18 -12.89 20.06
CA VAL A 218 -12.86 -14.24 19.57
C VAL A 218 -14.10 -14.95 19.04
N ASP A 219 -15.25 -14.81 19.69
CA ASP A 219 -16.53 -15.34 19.21
C ASP A 219 -16.97 -14.72 17.87
N MET A 220 -16.56 -13.49 17.58
CA MET A 220 -16.77 -12.81 16.30
C MET A 220 -15.77 -13.24 15.20
N GLY A 221 -14.80 -14.11 15.51
CA GLY A 221 -13.80 -14.60 14.56
C GLY A 221 -12.49 -13.80 14.56
N PHE A 222 -12.28 -12.91 15.54
CA PHE A 222 -10.97 -12.33 15.77
C PHE A 222 -10.07 -13.34 16.49
N TYR A 223 -8.77 -13.31 16.19
CA TYR A 223 -7.79 -14.18 16.82
C TYR A 223 -6.51 -13.39 17.15
N ASN A 224 -5.57 -14.03 17.84
CA ASN A 224 -4.36 -13.40 18.36
C ASN A 224 -4.60 -12.22 19.31
N ILE A 225 -5.80 -12.12 19.93
CA ILE A 225 -6.15 -11.01 20.80
C ILE A 225 -5.24 -10.96 22.03
N ASP A 226 -4.80 -12.13 22.53
CA ASP A 226 -3.86 -12.22 23.68
C ASP A 226 -2.47 -11.67 23.32
N ASN A 227 -2.06 -11.82 22.05
CA ASN A 227 -0.79 -11.33 21.51
C ASN A 227 -0.97 -10.05 20.68
N PHE A 228 -2.08 -9.37 20.86
CA PHE A 228 -2.35 -8.11 20.17
C PHE A 228 -1.24 -7.12 20.49
N GLY A 229 -0.69 -6.50 19.44
CA GLY A 229 0.40 -5.54 19.56
C GLY A 229 0.25 -4.40 18.56
N GLY A 230 0.99 -3.33 18.78
CA GLY A 230 1.17 -2.31 17.77
C GLY A 230 2.02 -2.85 16.63
N ASN A 231 1.71 -2.45 15.41
CA ASN A 231 2.50 -2.78 14.22
C ASN A 231 2.96 -1.50 13.49
N ASP A 232 3.92 -1.64 12.58
CA ASP A 232 4.45 -0.52 11.80
C ASP A 232 3.64 -0.23 10.52
N ASN A 233 2.48 -0.88 10.38
CA ASN A 233 1.57 -0.67 9.27
C ASN A 233 0.51 0.38 9.63
N PHE A 234 0.91 1.63 9.71
CA PHE A 234 0.07 2.75 10.10
C PHE A 234 0.27 3.98 9.22
N TYR A 235 -0.73 4.85 9.22
CA TYR A 235 -0.63 6.19 8.64
C TYR A 235 -1.20 7.24 9.58
N VAL A 236 -0.73 8.47 9.39
CA VAL A 236 -1.14 9.63 10.16
C VAL A 236 -2.17 10.42 9.36
N THR A 237 -3.11 11.05 10.06
CA THR A 237 -4.02 12.07 9.53
C THR A 237 -3.82 13.39 10.28
N SER A 238 -4.63 14.41 10.01
CA SER A 238 -4.57 15.69 10.75
C SER A 238 -4.87 15.53 12.24
N ASP A 239 -5.71 14.59 12.61
CA ASP A 239 -6.33 14.43 13.94
C ASP A 239 -6.12 13.06 14.57
N SER A 240 -5.70 12.07 13.80
CA SER A 240 -5.60 10.68 14.26
C SER A 240 -4.40 9.93 13.68
N VAL A 241 -4.13 8.77 14.24
CA VAL A 241 -3.28 7.72 13.66
C VAL A 241 -4.12 6.48 13.46
N VAL A 242 -3.98 5.86 12.28
CA VAL A 242 -4.74 4.68 11.89
C VAL A 242 -3.78 3.52 11.68
N TRP A 243 -3.89 2.48 12.50
CA TRP A 243 -3.18 1.20 12.34
C TRP A 243 -4.00 0.26 11.48
N ASN A 244 -3.33 -0.42 10.56
CA ASN A 244 -3.92 -1.40 9.69
C ASN A 244 -3.31 -2.78 9.98
N TYR A 245 -4.16 -3.72 10.35
CA TYR A 245 -3.81 -5.13 10.54
C TYR A 245 -4.24 -5.89 9.29
N LEU A 246 -3.29 -6.54 8.66
CA LEU A 246 -3.54 -7.29 7.42
C LEU A 246 -4.41 -8.53 7.68
N PRO A 247 -5.03 -9.12 6.64
CA PRO A 247 -5.70 -10.41 6.75
C PRO A 247 -4.77 -11.44 7.38
N ARG A 248 -5.28 -12.21 8.32
CA ARG A 248 -4.58 -13.21 9.15
C ARG A 248 -3.70 -12.63 10.26
N GLU A 249 -3.72 -11.33 10.52
CA GLU A 249 -3.14 -10.77 11.74
C GLU A 249 -4.16 -10.75 12.89
N LEU A 250 -5.36 -10.21 12.64
CA LEU A 250 -6.45 -10.16 13.61
C LEU A 250 -7.78 -10.74 13.10
N SER A 251 -7.99 -10.78 11.80
CA SER A 251 -9.15 -11.35 11.13
C SER A 251 -8.70 -12.23 9.96
N VAL A 252 -9.46 -13.26 9.63
CA VAL A 252 -9.09 -14.20 8.54
C VAL A 252 -9.22 -13.54 7.17
N PHE A 253 -10.24 -12.70 6.97
CA PHE A 253 -10.71 -12.32 5.64
C PHE A 253 -10.50 -10.86 5.28
N GLU A 254 -10.30 -9.97 6.24
CA GLU A 254 -10.29 -8.52 6.00
C GLU A 254 -9.16 -7.80 6.74
N ASP A 255 -8.76 -6.66 6.19
CA ASP A 255 -7.96 -5.66 6.91
C ASP A 255 -8.76 -5.13 8.09
N VAL A 256 -8.13 -5.06 9.26
CA VAL A 256 -8.71 -4.44 10.46
C VAL A 256 -8.04 -3.11 10.71
N LYS A 257 -8.80 -2.01 10.59
CA LYS A 257 -8.30 -0.66 10.86
C LYS A 257 -8.76 -0.18 12.22
N ILE A 258 -7.82 0.33 13.01
CA ILE A 258 -8.09 0.90 14.34
C ILE A 258 -7.51 2.30 14.35
N SER A 259 -8.34 3.30 14.70
CA SER A 259 -7.96 4.71 14.74
C SER A 259 -8.00 5.23 16.16
N LEU A 260 -6.91 5.88 16.59
CA LEU A 260 -6.86 6.66 17.84
C LEU A 260 -6.63 8.12 17.52
N SER A 261 -7.16 9.04 18.33
CA SER A 261 -6.84 10.45 18.18
C SER A 261 -5.36 10.70 18.51
N ARG A 262 -4.77 11.73 17.92
CA ARG A 262 -3.38 12.13 18.24
C ARG A 262 -3.25 12.53 19.70
N GLU A 263 -4.28 13.16 20.26
CA GLU A 263 -4.35 13.55 21.66
C GLU A 263 -4.30 12.32 22.60
N ASP A 264 -5.05 11.24 22.28
CA ASP A 264 -5.07 10.01 23.09
C ASP A 264 -3.71 9.33 23.20
N ILE A 265 -2.84 9.54 22.21
CA ILE A 265 -1.49 8.94 22.17
C ILE A 265 -0.36 9.95 22.42
N GLY A 266 -0.71 11.19 22.81
CA GLY A 266 0.24 12.22 23.21
C GLY A 266 1.02 12.90 22.06
N LEU A 267 0.44 12.97 20.84
CA LEU A 267 1.01 13.59 19.63
C LEU A 267 0.43 14.97 19.33
#